data_ad6127644c02d97da4ed005cab3f7410
#
_entry.id   ad6127644c02d97da4ed005cab3f7410
#
_cell.length_a   1.000
_cell.length_b   1.000
_cell.length_c   1.000
_cell.angle_alpha   90.00
_cell.angle_beta   90.00
_cell.angle_gamma   90.00
#
_symmetry.space_group_name_H-M   'P 1'
#
loop_
_entity.id
_entity.type
_entity.pdbx_description
1 polymer ?
#
loop_
_entity_poly.entity_id
_entity_poly.type
_entity_poly.pdbx_seq_one_letter_code
_entity_poly.pdbx_strand_id
1 'polypeptide(L)'
;MKPNNNQKVRVIAFYLPQFHPTPENDRWWGKGFTEWTNVGKAKPLFKGHYQPRVPADLGYYDLRLPETRQAQADMAREYGIEGFCYWHYWFGNGKQLLQRPFNEVLNSGKPDFPFCLAWANHSWEDKQFNKDGGHKMLMEQLYPGDEDYLSLIHISEPTRHAQIS
;
A
#
# COMPACT_ATOMS: atom_id res chain seq x y z
N MET A 1 -5.11 -41.00 -20.92
CA MET A 1 -4.55 -40.32 -19.74
C MET A 1 -5.18 -38.95 -19.65
N LYS A 2 -5.99 -38.66 -18.63
CA LYS A 2 -6.51 -37.30 -18.40
C LYS A 2 -5.37 -36.50 -17.77
N PRO A 3 -5.06 -35.29 -18.22
CA PRO A 3 -4.08 -34.45 -17.56
C PRO A 3 -4.58 -34.14 -16.16
N ASN A 4 -3.76 -34.48 -15.16
CA ASN A 4 -4.02 -34.19 -13.76
C ASN A 4 -3.67 -32.71 -13.53
N ASN A 5 -4.59 -31.82 -13.88
CA ASN A 5 -4.40 -30.38 -13.81
C ASN A 5 -4.76 -29.90 -12.39
N ASN A 6 -3.97 -30.32 -11.39
CA ASN A 6 -4.02 -29.79 -10.04
C ASN A 6 -3.25 -28.43 -9.99
N GLN A 7 -3.55 -27.51 -10.89
CA GLN A 7 -3.07 -26.15 -10.75
C GLN A 7 -3.80 -25.52 -9.56
N LYS A 8 -3.10 -25.39 -8.45
CA LYS A 8 -3.58 -24.63 -7.30
C LYS A 8 -3.70 -23.16 -7.74
N VAL A 9 -4.85 -22.56 -7.46
CA VAL A 9 -5.03 -21.11 -7.66
C VAL A 9 -4.03 -20.39 -6.74
N ARG A 10 -3.27 -19.45 -7.30
CA ARG A 10 -2.38 -18.57 -6.56
C ARG A 10 -3.17 -17.34 -6.13
N VAL A 11 -3.07 -16.96 -4.86
CA VAL A 11 -3.74 -15.78 -4.31
C VAL A 11 -2.69 -14.75 -3.90
N ILE A 12 -2.70 -13.60 -4.55
CA ILE A 12 -1.85 -12.46 -4.21
C ILE A 12 -2.77 -11.33 -3.75
N ALA A 13 -2.53 -10.80 -2.57
CA ALA A 13 -3.34 -9.73 -2.00
C ALA A 13 -2.72 -8.35 -2.26
N PHE A 14 -3.52 -7.37 -2.69
CA PHE A 14 -3.07 -5.98 -2.72
C PHE A 14 -2.77 -5.49 -1.31
N TYR A 15 -1.64 -4.77 -1.18
CA TYR A 15 -1.16 -4.20 0.06
C TYR A 15 -1.06 -2.69 -0.03
N LEU A 16 -1.86 -1.98 0.76
CA LEU A 16 -1.88 -0.52 0.79
C LEU A 16 -0.95 0.01 1.89
N PRO A 17 0.15 0.71 1.57
CA PRO A 17 1.13 1.18 2.54
C PRO A 17 0.73 2.47 3.26
N GLN A 18 -0.54 2.80 3.34
CA GLN A 18 -1.07 4.10 3.78
C GLN A 18 -1.28 4.23 5.30
N PHE A 19 -1.11 3.13 6.05
CA PHE A 19 -1.42 3.10 7.48
C PHE A 19 -0.20 3.45 8.34
N HIS A 20 0.45 4.57 8.01
CA HIS A 20 1.48 5.21 8.81
C HIS A 20 1.56 6.70 8.47
N PRO A 21 1.99 7.57 9.40
CA PRO A 21 2.15 9.01 9.13
C PRO A 21 3.34 9.27 8.22
N THR A 22 3.19 10.29 7.36
CA THR A 22 4.25 10.81 6.49
C THR A 22 4.30 12.33 6.56
N PRO A 23 5.46 12.97 6.29
CA PRO A 23 5.55 14.43 6.28
C PRO A 23 4.61 15.09 5.27
N GLU A 24 4.33 14.44 4.14
CA GLU A 24 3.40 14.91 3.14
C GLU A 24 1.96 14.90 3.66
N ASN A 25 1.53 13.78 4.24
CA ASN A 25 0.19 13.67 4.83
C ASN A 25 0.01 14.64 6.00
N ASP A 26 1.05 14.84 6.82
CA ASP A 26 1.01 15.81 7.92
C ASP A 26 0.75 17.24 7.41
N ARG A 27 1.36 17.62 6.28
CA ARG A 27 1.14 18.94 5.65
C ARG A 27 -0.25 19.09 5.02
N TRP A 28 -0.79 18.01 4.45
CA TRP A 28 -2.08 18.07 3.74
C TRP A 28 -3.27 17.91 4.66
N TRP A 29 -3.17 17.05 5.65
CA TRP A 29 -4.32 16.57 6.44
C TRP A 29 -4.19 16.83 7.94
N GLY A 30 -3.04 17.34 8.39
CA GLY A 30 -2.74 17.56 9.80
C GLY A 30 -1.83 16.51 10.41
N LYS A 31 -1.09 16.92 11.44
CA LYS A 31 -0.04 16.12 12.09
C LYS A 31 -0.57 14.78 12.60
N GLY A 32 0.14 13.71 12.23
CA GLY A 32 -0.18 12.34 12.63
C GLY A 32 -1.26 11.68 11.78
N PHE A 33 -1.63 12.28 10.65
CA PHE A 33 -2.63 11.70 9.76
C PHE A 33 -2.21 10.34 9.22
N THR A 34 -3.12 9.39 9.27
CA THR A 34 -3.09 8.11 8.56
C THR A 34 -4.50 7.79 8.06
N GLU A 35 -4.67 6.73 7.27
CA GLU A 35 -6.00 6.29 6.86
C GLU A 35 -6.93 5.93 8.05
N TRP A 36 -6.36 5.58 9.21
CA TRP A 36 -7.13 5.39 10.44
C TRP A 36 -7.88 6.65 10.88
N THR A 37 -7.35 7.83 10.54
CA THR A 37 -8.02 9.11 10.83
C THR A 37 -9.38 9.19 10.15
N ASN A 38 -9.46 8.76 8.89
CA ASN A 38 -10.72 8.73 8.13
C ASN A 38 -11.65 7.63 8.65
N VAL A 39 -11.11 6.45 8.95
CA VAL A 39 -11.89 5.35 9.54
C VAL A 39 -12.55 5.79 10.85
N GLY A 40 -11.78 6.40 11.76
CA GLY A 40 -12.29 6.83 13.06
C GLY A 40 -13.29 8.00 12.99
N LYS A 41 -13.21 8.84 11.95
CA LYS A 41 -14.15 9.95 11.71
C LYS A 41 -15.42 9.54 10.98
N ALA A 42 -15.49 8.32 10.43
CA ALA A 42 -16.64 7.87 9.65
C ALA A 42 -17.91 7.83 10.51
N LYS A 43 -19.02 8.26 9.91
CA LYS A 43 -20.33 8.31 10.57
C LYS A 43 -21.36 7.50 9.78
N PRO A 44 -22.35 6.90 10.45
CA PRO A 44 -23.47 6.30 9.75
C PRO A 44 -24.20 7.33 8.86
N LEU A 45 -24.45 6.97 7.60
CA LEU A 45 -25.17 7.81 6.64
C LEU A 45 -26.67 7.46 6.54
N PHE A 46 -27.05 6.28 7.03
CA PHE A 46 -28.44 5.82 7.06
C PHE A 46 -28.65 4.82 8.21
N LYS A 47 -29.89 4.51 8.52
CA LYS A 47 -30.22 3.56 9.59
C LYS A 47 -29.70 2.16 9.29
N GLY A 48 -28.92 1.61 10.22
CA GLY A 48 -28.26 0.30 10.06
C GLY A 48 -26.90 0.34 9.35
N HIS A 49 -26.43 1.51 8.90
CA HIS A 49 -25.07 1.65 8.40
C HIS A 49 -24.05 1.55 9.55
N TYR A 50 -23.28 0.47 9.58
CA TYR A 50 -22.25 0.26 10.60
C TYR A 50 -21.03 1.14 10.32
N GLN A 51 -20.86 2.17 11.13
CA GLN A 51 -19.68 3.07 11.15
C GLN A 51 -19.49 3.65 12.55
N PRO A 52 -18.24 3.98 12.96
CA PRO A 52 -16.98 3.65 12.27
C PRO A 52 -16.68 2.14 12.32
N ARG A 53 -15.91 1.64 11.36
CA ARG A 53 -15.42 0.27 11.37
C ARG A 53 -14.18 0.19 12.24
N VAL A 54 -14.29 -0.47 13.37
CA VAL A 54 -13.16 -0.70 14.28
C VAL A 54 -12.40 -1.92 13.80
N PRO A 55 -11.06 -1.83 13.64
CA PRO A 55 -10.25 -3.00 13.28
C PRO A 55 -10.32 -4.08 14.37
N ALA A 56 -10.30 -5.35 13.96
CA ALA A 56 -10.35 -6.51 14.86
C ALA A 56 -8.94 -6.94 15.30
N ASP A 57 -8.32 -7.84 14.55
CA ASP A 57 -7.19 -8.65 15.02
C ASP A 57 -5.89 -7.85 15.25
N LEU A 58 -5.60 -6.86 14.42
CA LEU A 58 -4.36 -6.07 14.50
C LEU A 58 -4.57 -4.66 15.06
N GLY A 59 -5.79 -4.30 15.41
CA GLY A 59 -6.11 -2.97 15.92
C GLY A 59 -5.76 -1.84 14.95
N TYR A 60 -5.58 -0.64 15.46
CA TYR A 60 -5.13 0.54 14.70
C TYR A 60 -3.62 0.51 14.52
N TYR A 61 -3.14 -0.40 13.70
CA TYR A 61 -1.71 -0.68 13.51
C TYR A 61 -0.96 0.44 12.79
N ASP A 62 0.36 0.45 12.96
CA ASP A 62 1.29 1.33 12.27
C ASP A 62 2.27 0.49 11.45
N LEU A 63 2.33 0.72 10.14
CA LEU A 63 3.17 -0.05 9.23
C LEU A 63 4.67 0.23 9.36
N ARG A 64 5.07 1.21 10.18
CA ARG A 64 6.48 1.44 10.53
C ARG A 64 7.01 0.36 11.47
N LEU A 65 6.13 -0.33 12.19
CA LEU A 65 6.50 -1.38 13.14
C LEU A 65 6.75 -2.71 12.40
N PRO A 66 7.96 -3.30 12.52
CA PRO A 66 8.27 -4.58 11.90
C PRO A 66 7.37 -5.71 12.42
N GLU A 67 6.95 -5.66 13.68
CA GLU A 67 6.04 -6.63 14.30
C GLU A 67 4.67 -6.62 13.61
N THR A 68 4.17 -5.45 13.23
CA THR A 68 2.92 -5.32 12.47
C THR A 68 3.02 -6.01 11.12
N ARG A 69 4.08 -5.72 10.38
CA ARG A 69 4.30 -6.31 9.05
C ARG A 69 4.49 -7.83 9.14
N GLN A 70 5.18 -8.31 10.19
CA GLN A 70 5.32 -9.74 10.43
C GLN A 70 3.97 -10.40 10.72
N ALA A 71 3.17 -9.83 11.63
CA ALA A 71 1.85 -10.33 11.97
C ALA A 71 0.90 -10.39 10.76
N GLN A 72 0.97 -9.37 9.88
CA GLN A 72 0.21 -9.38 8.62
C GLN A 72 0.64 -10.50 7.67
N ALA A 73 1.93 -10.75 7.53
CA ALA A 73 2.46 -11.82 6.70
C ALA A 73 2.09 -13.21 7.27
N ASP A 74 2.14 -13.38 8.58
CA ASP A 74 1.78 -14.64 9.25
C ASP A 74 0.29 -14.94 9.07
N MET A 75 -0.57 -13.95 9.28
CA MET A 75 -2.00 -14.06 9.00
C MET A 75 -2.27 -14.39 7.52
N ALA A 76 -1.59 -13.72 6.59
CA ALA A 76 -1.73 -13.99 5.17
C ALA A 76 -1.39 -15.45 4.82
N ARG A 77 -0.30 -15.99 5.37
CA ARG A 77 0.08 -17.41 5.20
C ARG A 77 -0.99 -18.35 5.74
N GLU A 78 -1.49 -18.07 6.94
CA GLU A 78 -2.53 -18.89 7.59
C GLU A 78 -3.77 -19.02 6.71
N TYR A 79 -4.15 -17.94 6.02
CA TYR A 79 -5.32 -17.91 5.13
C TYR A 79 -4.99 -18.24 3.65
N GLY A 80 -3.80 -18.76 3.37
CA GLY A 80 -3.43 -19.27 2.05
C GLY A 80 -3.12 -18.18 1.01
N ILE A 81 -2.82 -16.96 1.44
CA ILE A 81 -2.32 -15.90 0.56
C ILE A 81 -0.84 -16.17 0.33
N GLU A 82 -0.43 -16.18 -0.95
CA GLU A 82 0.94 -16.53 -1.36
C GLU A 82 1.90 -15.35 -1.31
N GLY A 83 1.42 -14.13 -1.49
CA GLY A 83 2.24 -12.94 -1.48
C GLY A 83 1.45 -11.64 -1.45
N PHE A 84 2.15 -10.54 -1.26
CA PHE A 84 1.59 -9.20 -1.31
C PHE A 84 1.95 -8.47 -2.61
N CYS A 85 0.99 -7.72 -3.16
CA CYS A 85 1.21 -6.77 -4.23
C CYS A 85 1.16 -5.36 -3.63
N TYR A 86 2.33 -4.78 -3.37
CA TYR A 86 2.41 -3.44 -2.78
C TYR A 86 1.96 -2.38 -3.77
N TRP A 87 1.03 -1.54 -3.35
CA TRP A 87 0.66 -0.34 -4.10
C TRP A 87 1.80 0.66 -4.01
N HIS A 88 2.52 0.87 -5.13
CA HIS A 88 3.75 1.65 -5.16
C HIS A 88 3.51 3.01 -5.83
N TYR A 89 3.82 4.08 -5.09
CA TYR A 89 3.60 5.44 -5.53
C TYR A 89 4.92 6.05 -6.01
N TRP A 90 5.11 6.03 -7.32
CA TRP A 90 6.21 6.65 -8.03
C TRP A 90 5.66 7.76 -8.91
N PHE A 91 6.05 9.01 -8.64
CA PHE A 91 5.52 10.21 -9.31
C PHE A 91 6.45 10.75 -10.41
N GLY A 92 7.50 10.03 -10.76
CA GLY A 92 8.53 10.43 -11.71
C GLY A 92 9.70 11.16 -11.03
N ASN A 93 10.84 11.24 -11.73
CA ASN A 93 12.07 11.88 -11.26
C ASN A 93 12.52 11.41 -9.86
N GLY A 94 12.36 10.13 -9.55
CA GLY A 94 12.73 9.56 -8.25
C GLY A 94 11.79 9.91 -7.10
N LYS A 95 10.69 10.63 -7.35
CA LYS A 95 9.77 11.03 -6.29
C LYS A 95 8.85 9.89 -5.91
N GLN A 96 8.92 9.48 -4.63
CA GLN A 96 8.10 8.42 -4.06
C GLN A 96 7.30 8.95 -2.86
N LEU A 97 6.15 8.34 -2.61
CA LEU A 97 5.37 8.51 -1.39
C LEU A 97 5.03 7.15 -0.78
N LEU A 98 4.88 7.12 0.55
CA LEU A 98 4.48 5.92 1.31
C LEU A 98 5.41 4.70 1.14
N GLN A 99 6.62 4.91 0.62
CA GLN A 99 7.59 3.85 0.30
C GLN A 99 8.22 3.20 1.54
N ARG A 100 8.10 3.81 2.73
CA ARG A 100 8.82 3.38 3.93
C ARG A 100 8.56 1.91 4.30
N PRO A 101 7.31 1.40 4.39
CA PRO A 101 7.09 0.00 4.74
C PRO A 101 7.73 -0.98 3.76
N PHE A 102 7.64 -0.69 2.46
CA PHE A 102 8.27 -1.49 1.42
C PHE A 102 9.81 -1.46 1.52
N ASN A 103 10.41 -0.27 1.64
CA ASN A 103 11.85 -0.13 1.75
C ASN A 103 12.41 -0.86 2.98
N GLU A 104 11.70 -0.82 4.10
CA GLU A 104 12.12 -1.54 5.31
C GLU A 104 12.05 -3.06 5.12
N VAL A 105 11.05 -3.58 4.42
CA VAL A 105 10.97 -5.00 4.06
C VAL A 105 12.11 -5.39 3.12
N LEU A 106 12.36 -4.59 2.08
CA LEU A 106 13.43 -4.82 1.11
C LEU A 106 14.81 -4.85 1.78
N ASN A 107 15.10 -3.87 2.63
CA ASN A 107 16.40 -3.72 3.28
C ASN A 107 16.65 -4.78 4.38
N SER A 108 15.61 -5.17 5.10
CA SER A 108 15.72 -6.13 6.21
C SER A 108 15.54 -7.58 5.79
N GLY A 109 14.90 -7.84 4.64
CA GLY A 109 14.43 -9.16 4.25
C GLY A 109 13.32 -9.70 5.15
N LYS A 110 12.65 -8.83 5.94
CA LYS A 110 11.61 -9.22 6.89
C LYS A 110 10.35 -8.35 6.76
N PRO A 111 9.14 -8.96 6.81
CA PRO A 111 8.90 -10.42 6.85
C PRO A 111 9.40 -11.12 5.58
N ASP A 112 9.91 -12.34 5.72
CA ASP A 112 10.22 -13.21 4.59
C ASP A 112 8.91 -13.73 3.99
N PHE A 113 8.29 -12.90 3.17
CA PHE A 113 7.01 -13.17 2.52
C PHE A 113 7.06 -12.63 1.08
N PRO A 114 6.63 -13.43 0.07
CA PRO A 114 6.72 -13.02 -1.32
C PRO A 114 5.96 -11.72 -1.60
N PHE A 115 6.53 -10.89 -2.47
CA PHE A 115 5.87 -9.65 -2.87
C PHE A 115 6.17 -9.28 -4.33
N CYS A 116 5.33 -8.42 -4.87
CA CYS A 116 5.55 -7.66 -6.10
C CYS A 116 5.07 -6.22 -5.91
N LEU A 117 5.31 -5.37 -6.90
CA LEU A 117 4.84 -3.99 -6.90
C LEU A 117 3.77 -3.77 -7.96
N ALA A 118 2.78 -2.94 -7.63
CA ALA A 118 1.85 -2.36 -8.59
C ALA A 118 2.03 -0.84 -8.62
N TRP A 119 2.48 -0.31 -9.74
CA TRP A 119 2.65 1.14 -9.89
C TRP A 119 1.30 1.84 -9.94
N ALA A 120 1.05 2.71 -8.94
CA ALA A 120 -0.10 3.59 -8.87
C ALA A 120 0.20 4.87 -9.67
N ASN A 121 0.08 4.81 -10.98
CA ASN A 121 0.50 5.85 -11.93
C ASN A 121 -0.56 6.95 -12.13
N HIS A 122 -0.97 7.60 -11.07
CA HIS A 122 -1.93 8.71 -11.13
C HIS A 122 -1.56 9.82 -10.15
N SER A 123 -1.94 11.04 -10.49
CA SER A 123 -1.78 12.20 -9.60
C SER A 123 -2.64 12.07 -8.35
N TRP A 124 -2.19 12.68 -7.26
CA TRP A 124 -2.98 12.81 -6.06
C TRP A 124 -3.65 14.17 -6.01
N GLU A 125 -4.95 14.13 -5.78
CA GLU A 125 -5.79 15.31 -5.65
C GLU A 125 -6.55 15.27 -4.32
N ASP A 126 -6.80 16.47 -3.77
CA ASP A 126 -7.74 16.62 -2.67
C ASP A 126 -9.16 16.38 -3.21
N LYS A 127 -9.71 15.20 -2.89
CA LYS A 127 -11.07 14.80 -3.26
C LYS A 127 -12.12 15.25 -2.22
N GLN A 128 -11.76 16.10 -1.27
CA GLN A 128 -12.76 16.70 -0.40
C GLN A 128 -13.73 17.49 -1.26
N PHE A 129 -15.02 17.21 -1.07
CA PHE A 129 -16.10 17.95 -1.73
C PHE A 129 -16.07 19.41 -1.26
N ASN A 130 -15.23 20.21 -1.90
CA ASN A 130 -15.28 21.65 -1.76
C ASN A 130 -16.60 22.12 -2.40
N LYS A 131 -17.31 23.01 -1.73
CA LYS A 131 -18.57 23.58 -2.22
C LYS A 131 -18.44 24.19 -3.62
N ASP A 132 -17.21 24.50 -4.02
CA ASP A 132 -16.87 25.12 -5.31
C ASP A 132 -16.43 24.12 -6.39
N GLY A 133 -16.47 22.80 -6.11
CA GLY A 133 -16.15 21.74 -7.08
C GLY A 133 -14.69 21.68 -7.55
N GLY A 134 -13.79 22.45 -6.94
CA GLY A 134 -12.36 22.47 -7.28
C GLY A 134 -11.59 21.36 -6.58
N HIS A 135 -10.86 20.57 -7.37
CA HIS A 135 -9.87 19.62 -6.85
C HIS A 135 -8.52 20.31 -6.74
N LYS A 136 -7.90 20.27 -5.54
CA LYS A 136 -6.55 20.78 -5.36
C LYS A 136 -5.55 19.66 -5.65
N MET A 137 -4.65 19.90 -6.61
CA MET A 137 -3.53 19.01 -6.85
C MET A 137 -2.62 18.95 -5.62
N LEU A 138 -2.37 17.73 -5.12
CA LEU A 138 -1.47 17.47 -3.98
C LEU A 138 -0.10 16.99 -4.47
N MET A 139 -0.09 16.07 -5.44
CA MET A 139 1.12 15.54 -6.06
C MET A 139 0.83 15.17 -7.51
N GLU A 140 1.55 15.78 -8.44
CA GLU A 140 1.40 15.51 -9.86
C GLU A 140 2.19 14.25 -10.25
N GLN A 141 1.57 13.41 -11.09
CA GLN A 141 2.24 12.30 -11.75
C GLN A 141 2.94 12.81 -12.99
N LEU A 142 4.26 12.62 -13.03
CA LEU A 142 5.11 12.96 -14.17
C LEU A 142 5.52 11.69 -14.92
N TYR A 143 5.79 11.84 -16.22
CA TYR A 143 6.26 10.78 -17.11
C TYR A 143 7.52 11.23 -17.85
N PRO A 144 8.68 11.31 -17.16
CA PRO A 144 9.88 11.94 -17.71
C PRO A 144 10.52 11.18 -18.87
N GLY A 145 10.22 9.89 -19.03
CA GLY A 145 10.73 9.04 -20.10
C GLY A 145 11.43 7.77 -19.64
N ASP A 146 12.11 7.11 -20.55
CA ASP A 146 12.61 5.74 -20.37
C ASP A 146 13.60 5.58 -19.21
N GLU A 147 14.46 6.56 -18.99
CA GLU A 147 15.44 6.51 -17.88
C GLU A 147 14.74 6.47 -16.50
N ASP A 148 13.65 7.21 -16.35
CA ASP A 148 12.85 7.20 -15.12
C ASP A 148 12.13 5.85 -14.93
N TYR A 149 11.62 5.28 -16.02
CA TYR A 149 10.99 3.96 -15.98
C TYR A 149 11.99 2.84 -15.66
N LEU A 150 13.20 2.91 -16.19
CA LEU A 150 14.28 2.00 -15.83
C LEU A 150 14.65 2.13 -14.35
N SER A 151 14.69 3.35 -13.81
CA SER A 151 14.91 3.58 -12.39
C SER A 151 13.81 2.96 -11.53
N LEU A 152 12.54 3.09 -11.92
CA LEU A 152 11.42 2.43 -11.23
C LEU A 152 11.54 0.91 -11.28
N ILE A 153 11.90 0.34 -12.42
CA ILE A 153 12.10 -1.12 -12.58
C ILE A 153 13.22 -1.60 -11.68
N HIS A 154 14.36 -0.92 -11.64
CA HIS A 154 15.50 -1.30 -10.80
C HIS A 154 15.19 -1.25 -9.29
N ILE A 155 14.36 -0.31 -8.84
CA ILE A 155 13.89 -0.27 -7.45
C ILE A 155 12.99 -1.47 -7.16
N SER A 156 12.22 -1.91 -8.13
CA SER A 156 11.29 -3.02 -8.01
C SER A 156 11.89 -4.39 -8.34
N GLU A 157 13.10 -4.44 -8.89
CA GLU A 157 13.81 -5.70 -9.08
C GLU A 157 14.13 -6.32 -7.71
N PRO A 158 13.58 -7.49 -7.40
CA PRO A 158 13.86 -8.13 -6.13
C PRO A 158 15.35 -8.48 -6.07
N THR A 159 16.07 -7.85 -5.16
CA THR A 159 17.38 -8.37 -4.77
C THR A 159 17.17 -9.82 -4.32
N ARG A 160 17.75 -10.74 -5.03
CA ARG A 160 17.88 -12.21 -4.92
C ARG A 160 16.98 -13.04 -3.98
N HIS A 161 16.11 -12.43 -3.13
CA HIS A 161 15.36 -13.15 -2.11
C HIS A 161 13.84 -13.12 -2.26
N ALA A 162 13.30 -12.46 -3.28
CA ALA A 162 11.85 -12.32 -3.45
C ALA A 162 11.40 -12.55 -4.89
N GLN A 163 11.92 -13.57 -5.55
CA GLN A 163 11.33 -14.02 -6.82
C GLN A 163 10.14 -14.93 -6.53
N ILE A 164 8.96 -14.49 -6.91
CA ILE A 164 7.82 -15.40 -7.11
C ILE A 164 8.16 -16.19 -8.39
N SER A 165 8.78 -17.36 -8.21
CA SER A 165 9.06 -18.33 -9.29
C SER A 165 7.79 -19.11 -9.66
#